data_e4499943439f002931745910d17dd4e1
#
_entry.id   e4499943439f002931745910d17dd4e1
#
_cell.length_a   1.000
_cell.length_b   1.000
_cell.length_c   1.000
_cell.angle_alpha   90.00
_cell.angle_beta   90.00
_cell.angle_gamma   90.00
#
_symmetry.space_group_name_H-M   'P 1'
#
loop_
_entity.id
_entity.type
_entity.pdbx_description
1 polymer ?
#
loop_
_entity_poly.entity_id
_entity_poly.type
_entity_poly.pdbx_seq_one_letter_code
_entity_poly.pdbx_strand_id
1 'polypeptide(L)'
;MSSEEYRNLTKATLENVEKSDEEKVEEILKNSNISKGNTGSIDGEKSDNKSNKEKGKFSETDNREEKEKEEREEKEKEKDEEVGEVEIHKIPGKKDGERKKKPLRTVRENFEHDIITRYRTKLWRKFRKALQDFQLIEPGDKVAIALSGGKDSLLMAKLFEEVQKHGDFYFDIVYLSMDPGFSPPNKKILTDNCAKLGIDVKIEESDVFEVANKMSPDQPCFMCAKMRRGFLYRKAKEYGCNKLALGHHFDDVVETTLINIFYAGCYKTMVPKVNSENFEGLTLIRPMVYIREEDIRSIMRDNNITCMTCGCAVASNKLPSTRRNVKQLIKELKENYGIKEQNIFRSAVNVNLNGIYGYKDDQERFDYNDIYKRGKRQ
;
A
#
# COMPACT_ATOMS: atom_id res chain seq x y z
N MET A 1 -3.97 21.97 25.34
CA MET A 1 -2.54 21.71 25.58
C MET A 1 -1.75 22.82 24.93
N SER A 2 -0.85 23.46 25.68
CA SER A 2 0.04 24.50 25.17
C SER A 2 1.11 23.89 24.23
N SER A 3 1.73 24.73 23.42
CA SER A 3 2.84 24.28 22.54
C SER A 3 4.02 23.67 23.33
N GLU A 4 4.11 24.02 24.59
CA GLU A 4 5.15 23.59 25.52
C GLU A 4 4.84 22.23 26.17
N GLU A 5 3.58 21.94 26.48
CA GLU A 5 3.11 20.63 26.93
C GLU A 5 3.25 19.58 25.80
N TYR A 6 3.04 19.98 24.56
CA TYR A 6 3.26 19.13 23.39
C TYR A 6 4.73 18.78 23.20
N ARG A 7 5.65 19.76 23.34
CA ARG A 7 7.09 19.54 23.28
C ARG A 7 7.56 18.57 24.36
N ASN A 8 7.04 18.71 25.58
CA ASN A 8 7.41 17.85 26.71
C ASN A 8 6.89 16.43 26.55
N LEU A 9 5.65 16.24 26.06
CA LEU A 9 5.08 14.91 25.78
C LEU A 9 5.80 14.22 24.62
N THR A 10 6.11 14.96 23.55
CA THR A 10 6.87 14.46 22.41
C THR A 10 8.29 14.05 22.81
N LYS A 11 8.93 14.84 23.69
CA LYS A 11 10.28 14.56 24.18
C LYS A 11 10.31 13.33 25.08
N ALA A 12 9.37 13.20 26.04
CA ALA A 12 9.27 12.02 26.91
C ALA A 12 8.95 10.72 26.15
N THR A 13 8.10 10.80 25.12
CA THR A 13 7.77 9.66 24.26
C THR A 13 8.98 9.24 23.40
N LEU A 14 9.79 10.19 22.96
CA LEU A 14 10.99 9.94 22.15
C LEU A 14 12.14 9.38 23.00
N GLU A 15 12.38 9.90 24.20
CA GLU A 15 13.39 9.38 25.12
C GLU A 15 13.15 7.91 25.53
N ASN A 16 11.88 7.51 25.68
CA ASN A 16 11.52 6.11 25.94
C ASN A 16 11.69 5.19 24.71
N VAL A 17 11.56 5.70 23.49
CA VAL A 17 11.78 4.93 22.25
C VAL A 17 13.26 4.82 21.92
N GLU A 18 14.05 5.89 22.13
CA GLU A 18 15.50 5.89 21.90
C GLU A 18 16.22 4.89 22.81
N LYS A 19 15.88 4.83 24.11
CA LYS A 19 16.47 3.82 25.02
C LYS A 19 16.21 2.40 24.57
N SER A 20 15.02 2.08 24.06
CA SER A 20 14.69 0.73 23.60
C SER A 20 15.37 0.36 22.27
N ASP A 21 15.62 1.32 21.42
CA ASP A 21 16.24 1.09 20.10
C ASP A 21 17.78 1.14 20.17
N GLU A 22 18.37 1.94 21.08
CA GLU A 22 19.81 1.92 21.37
C GLU A 22 20.23 0.62 22.05
N GLU A 23 19.47 0.10 23.01
CA GLU A 23 19.75 -1.20 23.64
C GLU A 23 19.69 -2.34 22.60
N LYS A 24 18.76 -2.32 21.67
CA LYS A 24 18.67 -3.31 20.57
C LYS A 24 19.82 -3.18 19.56
N VAL A 25 20.26 -1.95 19.26
CA VAL A 25 21.40 -1.70 18.36
C VAL A 25 22.70 -2.15 19.03
N GLU A 26 22.90 -1.89 20.33
CA GLU A 26 24.06 -2.38 21.06
C GLU A 26 24.11 -3.91 21.15
N GLU A 27 22.97 -4.56 21.34
CA GLU A 27 22.88 -6.02 21.36
C GLU A 27 23.20 -6.64 19.98
N ILE A 28 22.74 -6.02 18.89
CA ILE A 28 23.07 -6.43 17.52
C ILE A 28 24.57 -6.23 17.23
N LEU A 29 25.18 -5.13 17.70
CA LEU A 29 26.61 -4.85 17.51
C LEU A 29 27.49 -5.78 18.35
N LYS A 30 27.08 -6.11 19.56
CA LYS A 30 27.79 -7.12 20.40
C LYS A 30 27.74 -8.54 19.82
N ASN A 31 26.65 -8.88 19.13
CA ASN A 31 26.49 -10.19 18.50
C ASN A 31 27.11 -10.28 17.07
N SER A 32 27.52 -9.18 16.47
CA SER A 32 28.15 -9.14 15.16
C SER A 32 29.69 -9.17 15.16
N ASN A 33 30.35 -9.21 16.32
CA ASN A 33 31.79 -9.36 16.43
C ASN A 33 32.23 -10.84 16.30
N ILE A 34 32.03 -11.43 15.10
CA ILE A 34 32.70 -12.65 14.69
C ILE A 34 33.86 -12.29 13.76
N SER A 35 35.05 -12.31 14.35
CA SER A 35 36.37 -12.57 13.78
C SER A 35 36.70 -12.07 12.37
N LYS A 36 37.49 -11.01 12.29
CA LYS A 36 38.51 -10.84 11.26
C LYS A 36 39.60 -11.91 11.45
N GLY A 37 39.77 -12.76 10.46
CA GLY A 37 40.91 -13.71 10.48
C GLY A 37 41.00 -14.58 9.24
N ASN A 38 42.02 -14.31 8.46
CA ASN A 38 42.74 -15.15 7.51
C ASN A 38 42.22 -15.36 6.09
N THR A 39 42.89 -14.64 5.20
CA THR A 39 43.14 -14.99 3.79
C THR A 39 44.05 -16.21 3.70
N GLY A 40 43.60 -17.24 3.02
CA GLY A 40 44.42 -18.39 2.62
C GLY A 40 43.92 -18.89 1.26
N SER A 41 44.74 -18.66 0.23
CA SER A 41 44.58 -19.23 -1.11
C SER A 41 44.85 -20.74 -1.08
N ILE A 42 44.01 -21.51 -1.75
CA ILE A 42 44.36 -22.88 -2.21
C ILE A 42 43.75 -23.08 -3.61
N ASP A 43 44.65 -23.51 -4.50
CA ASP A 43 44.47 -23.85 -5.90
C ASP A 43 43.65 -25.11 -6.11
N GLY A 44 43.16 -25.20 -7.32
CA GLY A 44 42.37 -26.14 -8.02
C GLY A 44 42.48 -27.63 -7.77
N GLU A 45 41.38 -28.28 -8.06
CA GLU A 45 41.41 -29.58 -8.74
C GLU A 45 40.02 -29.85 -9.40
N LYS A 46 40.07 -30.24 -10.68
CA LYS A 46 38.97 -30.75 -11.49
C LYS A 46 38.67 -32.20 -11.11
N SER A 47 37.43 -32.58 -10.92
CA SER A 47 37.01 -33.96 -11.17
C SER A 47 35.59 -34.00 -11.74
N ASP A 48 35.53 -34.57 -12.94
CA ASP A 48 34.31 -35.06 -13.62
C ASP A 48 33.57 -36.09 -12.75
N ASN A 49 32.26 -36.01 -12.66
CA ASN A 49 31.48 -37.25 -12.66
C ASN A 49 30.02 -37.09 -13.13
N LYS A 50 29.62 -38.15 -13.82
CA LYS A 50 28.44 -38.39 -14.62
C LYS A 50 27.11 -38.39 -13.85
N SER A 51 26.12 -37.89 -14.63
CA SER A 51 24.72 -38.29 -14.71
C SER A 51 24.14 -39.34 -13.75
N ASN A 52 23.03 -38.97 -13.06
CA ASN A 52 21.91 -39.89 -12.93
C ASN A 52 20.58 -39.10 -12.97
N LYS A 53 19.76 -39.49 -13.93
CA LYS A 53 18.36 -39.09 -14.09
C LYS A 53 17.50 -39.90 -13.13
N GLU A 54 16.89 -39.26 -12.13
CA GLU A 54 15.71 -39.80 -11.49
C GLU A 54 14.52 -38.82 -11.68
N LYS A 55 13.54 -39.28 -12.42
CA LYS A 55 12.24 -38.61 -12.64
C LYS A 55 11.39 -38.82 -11.41
N GLY A 56 11.26 -37.78 -10.57
CA GLY A 56 10.22 -37.71 -9.55
C GLY A 56 8.88 -37.38 -10.21
N LYS A 57 7.91 -38.23 -10.07
CA LYS A 57 6.51 -38.03 -10.47
C LYS A 57 5.92 -36.92 -9.57
N PHE A 58 5.72 -35.73 -10.09
CA PHE A 58 4.82 -34.72 -9.52
C PHE A 58 3.37 -35.12 -9.83
N SER A 59 2.51 -35.04 -8.82
CA SER A 59 1.14 -35.53 -8.88
C SER A 59 0.25 -34.67 -9.80
N GLU A 60 -0.54 -35.35 -10.62
CA GLU A 60 -1.49 -34.79 -11.62
C GLU A 60 -2.68 -33.99 -11.01
N THR A 61 -2.77 -33.85 -9.70
CA THR A 61 -3.91 -33.21 -9.03
C THR A 61 -3.86 -31.68 -9.01
N ASP A 62 -2.67 -31.08 -8.94
CA ASP A 62 -2.52 -29.60 -8.89
C ASP A 62 -2.80 -28.94 -10.27
N ASN A 63 -2.56 -29.65 -11.37
CA ASN A 63 -2.83 -29.15 -12.73
C ASN A 63 -4.33 -29.12 -13.09
N ARG A 64 -5.19 -29.79 -12.34
CA ARG A 64 -6.62 -29.87 -12.64
C ARG A 64 -7.38 -28.68 -12.09
N GLU A 65 -7.03 -28.23 -10.89
CA GLU A 65 -7.65 -27.06 -10.26
C GLU A 65 -7.24 -25.73 -10.93
N GLU A 66 -5.99 -25.64 -11.46
CA GLU A 66 -5.58 -24.47 -12.24
C GLU A 66 -6.29 -24.40 -13.60
N LYS A 67 -6.46 -25.54 -14.30
CA LYS A 67 -7.20 -25.58 -15.57
C LYS A 67 -8.68 -25.24 -15.39
N GLU A 68 -9.32 -25.75 -14.35
CA GLU A 68 -10.73 -25.41 -14.07
C GLU A 68 -10.93 -23.94 -13.71
N LYS A 69 -9.92 -23.29 -13.15
CA LYS A 69 -9.93 -21.84 -12.87
C LYS A 69 -9.72 -21.00 -14.12
N GLU A 70 -8.79 -21.40 -14.99
CA GLU A 70 -8.55 -20.73 -16.27
C GLU A 70 -9.76 -20.86 -17.20
N GLU A 71 -10.40 -22.04 -17.27
CA GLU A 71 -11.63 -22.24 -18.03
C GLU A 71 -12.84 -21.46 -17.48
N ARG A 72 -12.91 -21.19 -16.19
CA ARG A 72 -13.94 -20.31 -15.60
C ARG A 72 -13.69 -18.84 -15.93
N GLU A 73 -12.43 -18.40 -15.90
CA GLU A 73 -12.07 -17.03 -16.28
C GLU A 73 -12.22 -16.78 -17.77
N GLU A 74 -12.00 -17.79 -18.64
CA GLU A 74 -12.29 -17.68 -20.08
C GLU A 74 -13.79 -17.65 -20.37
N LYS A 75 -14.59 -18.48 -19.72
CA LYS A 75 -16.06 -18.48 -19.87
C LYS A 75 -16.73 -17.22 -19.32
N GLU A 76 -16.13 -16.54 -18.33
CA GLU A 76 -16.57 -15.20 -17.91
C GLU A 76 -16.20 -14.11 -18.94
N LYS A 77 -15.06 -14.26 -19.62
CA LYS A 77 -14.66 -13.34 -20.72
C LYS A 77 -15.52 -13.51 -21.95
N GLU A 78 -15.82 -14.74 -22.36
CA GLU A 78 -16.70 -15.02 -23.50
C GLU A 78 -18.14 -14.53 -23.29
N LYS A 79 -18.65 -14.54 -22.04
CA LYS A 79 -19.97 -13.97 -21.73
C LYS A 79 -20.01 -12.43 -21.77
N ASP A 80 -18.87 -11.76 -21.57
CA ASP A 80 -18.78 -10.29 -21.70
C ASP A 80 -18.55 -9.85 -23.18
N GLU A 81 -18.13 -10.76 -24.09
CA GLU A 81 -17.98 -10.49 -25.54
C GLU A 81 -19.22 -10.82 -26.38
N GLU A 82 -20.14 -11.65 -25.88
CA GLU A 82 -21.36 -12.04 -26.59
C GLU A 82 -22.53 -11.05 -26.50
N VAL A 83 -22.28 -9.80 -26.06
CA VAL A 83 -23.25 -8.72 -26.14
C VAL A 83 -23.02 -7.91 -27.40
N GLY A 84 -23.48 -8.47 -28.50
CA GLY A 84 -24.18 -7.76 -29.53
C GLY A 84 -23.39 -7.16 -30.67
N GLU A 85 -23.11 -7.91 -31.72
CA GLU A 85 -23.35 -7.41 -33.07
C GLU A 85 -24.81 -7.74 -33.46
N VAL A 86 -25.70 -6.85 -33.12
CA VAL A 86 -27.07 -6.85 -33.66
C VAL A 86 -27.00 -6.20 -35.03
N GLU A 87 -27.19 -6.98 -36.09
CA GLU A 87 -27.43 -6.46 -37.44
C GLU A 87 -28.64 -5.52 -37.45
N ILE A 88 -28.34 -4.22 -37.68
CA ILE A 88 -29.37 -3.18 -37.80
C ILE A 88 -30.05 -3.32 -39.14
N HIS A 89 -31.19 -4.01 -39.18
CA HIS A 89 -32.13 -3.86 -40.29
C HIS A 89 -32.57 -2.42 -40.37
N LYS A 90 -32.22 -1.74 -41.45
CA LYS A 90 -32.67 -0.36 -41.76
C LYS A 90 -34.18 -0.33 -41.89
N ILE A 91 -34.85 0.24 -40.87
CA ILE A 91 -36.24 0.65 -40.93
C ILE A 91 -36.24 2.05 -41.55
N PRO A 92 -36.96 2.30 -42.67
CA PRO A 92 -37.01 3.61 -43.28
C PRO A 92 -37.93 4.54 -42.48
N GLY A 93 -37.43 5.71 -42.15
CA GLY A 93 -38.24 6.88 -41.82
C GLY A 93 -38.49 7.15 -40.34
N LYS A 94 -37.54 7.68 -39.63
CA LYS A 94 -37.79 8.63 -38.53
C LYS A 94 -36.93 9.88 -38.75
N LYS A 95 -37.62 11.02 -38.77
CA LYS A 95 -37.09 12.37 -38.91
C LYS A 95 -35.93 12.60 -37.94
N ASP A 96 -34.89 13.27 -38.41
CA ASP A 96 -33.77 13.76 -37.62
C ASP A 96 -34.25 14.67 -36.50
N GLY A 97 -34.53 14.06 -35.33
CA GLY A 97 -34.66 14.80 -34.10
C GLY A 97 -33.23 15.20 -33.69
N GLU A 98 -32.99 16.51 -33.56
CA GLU A 98 -31.77 17.08 -33.01
C GLU A 98 -31.33 16.26 -31.77
N ARG A 99 -30.24 15.47 -31.89
CA ARG A 99 -29.60 14.85 -30.75
C ARG A 99 -29.08 15.97 -29.87
N LYS A 100 -29.84 16.34 -28.84
CA LYS A 100 -29.38 17.26 -27.79
C LYS A 100 -28.00 16.76 -27.34
N LYS A 101 -26.92 17.50 -27.64
CA LYS A 101 -25.59 17.23 -27.16
C LYS A 101 -25.70 17.12 -25.63
N LYS A 102 -25.38 15.96 -25.07
CA LYS A 102 -25.29 15.80 -23.61
C LYS A 102 -24.34 16.88 -23.09
N PRO A 103 -24.69 17.60 -22.01
CA PRO A 103 -23.83 18.62 -21.45
C PRO A 103 -22.45 18.01 -21.14
N LEU A 104 -21.38 18.76 -21.41
CA LEU A 104 -20.03 18.33 -21.07
C LEU A 104 -19.96 18.11 -19.55
N ARG A 105 -19.51 16.91 -19.16
CA ARG A 105 -19.28 16.59 -17.75
C ARG A 105 -18.16 17.46 -17.18
N THR A 106 -18.28 17.84 -15.93
CA THR A 106 -17.20 18.46 -15.16
C THR A 106 -16.05 17.46 -14.95
N VAL A 107 -14.88 17.94 -14.54
CA VAL A 107 -13.73 17.07 -14.21
C VAL A 107 -14.11 16.07 -13.12
N ARG A 108 -14.83 16.50 -12.09
CA ARG A 108 -15.36 15.65 -11.03
C ARG A 108 -16.23 14.53 -11.58
N GLU A 109 -17.25 14.89 -12.37
CA GLU A 109 -18.20 13.93 -12.94
C GLU A 109 -17.52 12.93 -13.88
N ASN A 110 -16.53 13.37 -14.66
CA ASN A 110 -15.74 12.48 -15.51
C ASN A 110 -14.93 11.49 -14.67
N PHE A 111 -14.25 11.97 -13.63
CA PHE A 111 -13.42 11.14 -12.75
C PHE A 111 -14.27 10.08 -12.02
N GLU A 112 -15.42 10.48 -11.45
CA GLU A 112 -16.38 9.59 -10.79
C GLU A 112 -16.93 8.54 -11.77
N HIS A 113 -17.31 8.96 -12.96
CA HIS A 113 -17.78 8.06 -14.01
C HIS A 113 -16.70 7.07 -14.46
N ASP A 114 -15.46 7.50 -14.63
CA ASP A 114 -14.35 6.64 -15.03
C ASP A 114 -14.05 5.57 -13.97
N ILE A 115 -14.15 5.89 -12.67
CA ILE A 115 -13.99 4.92 -11.59
C ILE A 115 -14.96 3.74 -11.74
N ILE A 116 -16.25 4.03 -11.98
CA ILE A 116 -17.30 3.01 -11.98
C ILE A 116 -17.54 2.37 -13.35
N THR A 117 -16.90 2.88 -14.41
CA THR A 117 -17.01 2.35 -15.79
C THR A 117 -15.67 1.87 -16.31
N ARG A 118 -14.88 2.74 -16.93
CA ARG A 118 -13.61 2.43 -17.58
C ARG A 118 -12.59 1.76 -16.67
N TYR A 119 -12.52 2.17 -15.40
CA TYR A 119 -11.61 1.63 -14.39
C TYR A 119 -12.30 0.70 -13.38
N ARG A 120 -13.52 0.23 -13.69
CA ARG A 120 -14.34 -0.56 -12.78
C ARG A 120 -13.61 -1.79 -12.23
N THR A 121 -13.01 -2.60 -13.10
CA THR A 121 -12.30 -3.82 -12.71
C THR A 121 -10.96 -3.53 -12.03
N LYS A 122 -10.27 -2.48 -12.48
CA LYS A 122 -8.91 -2.14 -12.05
C LYS A 122 -8.87 -1.37 -10.73
N LEU A 123 -9.88 -0.53 -10.45
CA LEU A 123 -9.96 0.32 -9.26
C LEU A 123 -11.16 -0.03 -8.39
N TRP A 124 -12.38 0.12 -8.88
CA TRP A 124 -13.60 0.00 -8.10
C TRP A 124 -13.79 -1.38 -7.48
N ARG A 125 -13.75 -2.44 -8.29
CA ARG A 125 -13.90 -3.83 -7.79
C ARG A 125 -12.79 -4.19 -6.80
N LYS A 126 -11.53 -3.81 -7.08
CA LYS A 126 -10.39 -4.09 -6.20
C LYS A 126 -10.49 -3.36 -4.86
N PHE A 127 -10.95 -2.09 -4.87
CA PHE A 127 -11.18 -1.34 -3.66
C PHE A 127 -12.26 -1.98 -2.78
N ARG A 128 -13.43 -2.25 -3.36
CA ARG A 128 -14.52 -2.94 -2.65
C ARG A 128 -14.09 -4.30 -2.13
N LYS A 129 -13.35 -5.06 -2.93
CA LYS A 129 -12.81 -6.35 -2.52
C LYS A 129 -11.91 -6.21 -1.28
N ALA A 130 -11.01 -5.24 -1.25
CA ALA A 130 -10.17 -5.02 -0.07
C ALA A 130 -10.98 -4.62 1.17
N LEU A 131 -12.01 -3.78 1.02
CA LEU A 131 -12.92 -3.43 2.12
C LEU A 131 -13.62 -4.66 2.70
N GLN A 132 -14.06 -5.59 1.85
CA GLN A 132 -14.76 -6.81 2.24
C GLN A 132 -13.81 -7.88 2.81
N ASP A 133 -12.74 -8.24 2.09
CA ASP A 133 -11.80 -9.29 2.49
C ASP A 133 -11.17 -9.02 3.87
N PHE A 134 -10.90 -7.76 4.18
CA PHE A 134 -10.25 -7.36 5.41
C PHE A 134 -11.18 -6.67 6.42
N GLN A 135 -12.48 -6.57 6.12
CA GLN A 135 -13.46 -5.93 6.99
C GLN A 135 -12.98 -4.57 7.48
N LEU A 136 -12.57 -3.70 6.52
CA LEU A 136 -11.89 -2.46 6.84
C LEU A 136 -12.82 -1.39 7.39
N ILE A 137 -14.09 -1.38 6.99
CA ILE A 137 -15.12 -0.46 7.45
C ILE A 137 -16.39 -1.21 7.85
N GLU A 138 -17.11 -0.64 8.81
CA GLU A 138 -18.34 -1.16 9.38
C GLU A 138 -19.43 -0.07 9.40
N PRO A 139 -20.73 -0.46 9.54
CA PRO A 139 -21.79 0.53 9.68
C PRO A 139 -21.55 1.47 10.87
N GLY A 140 -21.70 2.77 10.65
CA GLY A 140 -21.51 3.78 11.70
C GLY A 140 -20.07 4.20 11.92
N ASP A 141 -19.08 3.65 11.20
CA ASP A 141 -17.69 4.13 11.25
C ASP A 141 -17.60 5.60 10.82
N LYS A 142 -16.63 6.31 11.40
CA LYS A 142 -16.21 7.62 10.94
C LYS A 142 -14.74 7.56 10.50
N VAL A 143 -14.52 7.68 9.18
CA VAL A 143 -13.25 7.44 8.52
C VAL A 143 -12.53 8.76 8.24
N ALA A 144 -11.35 8.97 8.84
CA ALA A 144 -10.45 10.01 8.40
C ALA A 144 -9.66 9.55 7.18
N ILE A 145 -9.77 10.23 6.06
CA ILE A 145 -9.02 9.96 4.83
C ILE A 145 -7.81 10.89 4.78
N ALA A 146 -6.61 10.33 4.90
CA ALA A 146 -5.38 11.11 4.85
C ALA A 146 -5.06 11.57 3.43
N LEU A 147 -5.10 12.88 3.20
CA LEU A 147 -4.81 13.54 1.93
C LEU A 147 -3.41 14.15 1.96
N SER A 148 -2.51 13.62 1.16
CA SER A 148 -1.16 14.17 0.97
C SER A 148 -1.02 15.06 -0.27
N GLY A 149 -2.08 15.23 -1.05
CA GLY A 149 -2.05 15.88 -2.37
C GLY A 149 -1.46 15.03 -3.50
N GLY A 150 -0.98 13.83 -3.18
CA GLY A 150 -0.50 12.85 -4.16
C GLY A 150 -1.65 12.08 -4.82
N LYS A 151 -1.35 11.46 -5.96
CA LYS A 151 -2.29 10.68 -6.79
C LYS A 151 -3.09 9.64 -6.01
N ASP A 152 -2.41 8.92 -5.09
CA ASP A 152 -2.99 7.80 -4.34
C ASP A 152 -4.05 8.27 -3.35
N SER A 153 -3.75 9.34 -2.62
CA SER A 153 -4.66 9.90 -1.63
C SER A 153 -5.90 10.56 -2.26
N LEU A 154 -5.74 11.23 -3.41
CA LEU A 154 -6.87 11.82 -4.15
C LEU A 154 -7.78 10.73 -4.73
N LEU A 155 -7.22 9.68 -5.32
CA LEU A 155 -8.03 8.54 -5.79
C LEU A 155 -8.75 7.86 -4.63
N MET A 156 -8.05 7.60 -3.51
CA MET A 156 -8.66 6.99 -2.33
C MET A 156 -9.88 7.77 -1.83
N ALA A 157 -9.78 9.09 -1.78
CA ALA A 157 -10.90 9.95 -1.38
C ALA A 157 -12.11 9.74 -2.27
N LYS A 158 -11.92 9.72 -3.58
CA LYS A 158 -13.01 9.53 -4.55
C LYS A 158 -13.58 8.12 -4.52
N LEU A 159 -12.74 7.09 -4.29
CA LEU A 159 -13.21 5.71 -4.11
C LEU A 159 -14.09 5.56 -2.85
N PHE A 160 -13.75 6.23 -1.76
CA PHE A 160 -14.60 6.25 -0.56
C PHE A 160 -15.93 6.97 -0.79
N GLU A 161 -15.94 8.10 -1.52
CA GLU A 161 -17.20 8.78 -1.92
C GLU A 161 -18.09 7.86 -2.75
N GLU A 162 -17.51 7.11 -3.70
CA GLU A 162 -18.27 6.16 -4.51
C GLU A 162 -18.81 4.99 -3.65
N VAL A 163 -18.06 4.51 -2.65
CA VAL A 163 -18.56 3.51 -1.69
C VAL A 163 -19.71 4.09 -0.87
N GLN A 164 -19.61 5.34 -0.42
CA GLN A 164 -20.68 6.00 0.34
C GLN A 164 -21.97 6.19 -0.50
N LYS A 165 -21.82 6.48 -1.82
CA LYS A 165 -22.96 6.62 -2.74
C LYS A 165 -23.64 5.27 -3.09
N HIS A 166 -22.86 4.20 -3.17
CA HIS A 166 -23.26 2.91 -3.72
C HIS A 166 -23.11 1.74 -2.74
N GLY A 167 -22.77 2.01 -1.49
CA GLY A 167 -22.59 1.00 -0.45
C GLY A 167 -23.91 0.62 0.22
N ASP A 168 -23.89 -0.53 0.89
CA ASP A 168 -25.05 -1.11 1.53
C ASP A 168 -25.30 -0.55 2.95
N PHE A 169 -24.39 0.29 3.46
CA PHE A 169 -24.47 0.88 4.80
C PHE A 169 -23.85 2.28 4.85
N TYR A 170 -24.23 3.04 5.87
CA TYR A 170 -23.77 4.40 6.10
C TYR A 170 -22.50 4.43 6.97
N PHE A 171 -21.56 5.31 6.61
CA PHE A 171 -20.39 5.70 7.39
C PHE A 171 -20.04 7.16 7.07
N ASP A 172 -19.37 7.83 8.01
CA ASP A 172 -18.94 9.23 7.84
C ASP A 172 -17.52 9.33 7.28
N ILE A 173 -17.25 10.41 6.55
CA ILE A 173 -15.94 10.72 5.97
C ILE A 173 -15.46 12.08 6.45
N VAL A 174 -14.19 12.15 6.87
CA VAL A 174 -13.45 13.39 7.10
C VAL A 174 -12.20 13.39 6.26
N TYR A 175 -12.02 14.38 5.39
CA TYR A 175 -10.81 14.53 4.60
C TYR A 175 -9.81 15.36 5.38
N LEU A 176 -8.64 14.77 5.69
CA LEU A 176 -7.64 15.35 6.56
C LEU A 176 -6.29 15.46 5.84
N SER A 177 -5.79 16.67 5.70
CA SER A 177 -4.45 16.93 5.18
C SER A 177 -3.58 17.56 6.27
N MET A 178 -2.37 17.04 6.42
CA MET A 178 -1.35 17.69 7.25
C MET A 178 -0.48 18.56 6.35
N ASP A 179 -0.43 19.85 6.65
CA ASP A 179 0.52 20.79 6.04
C ASP A 179 1.82 20.82 6.85
N PRO A 180 2.91 20.19 6.38
CA PRO A 180 4.18 20.18 7.08
C PRO A 180 5.05 21.42 6.76
N GLY A 181 4.45 22.50 6.25
CA GLY A 181 5.13 23.65 5.65
C GLY A 181 5.24 23.52 4.14
N PHE A 182 4.14 23.27 3.46
CA PHE A 182 4.11 23.20 2.00
C PHE A 182 4.58 24.52 1.38
N SER A 183 5.37 24.43 0.30
CA SER A 183 5.61 25.59 -0.55
C SER A 183 4.28 26.11 -1.12
N PRO A 184 4.14 27.43 -1.38
CA PRO A 184 2.91 27.99 -1.94
C PRO A 184 2.42 27.29 -3.22
N PRO A 185 3.29 26.88 -4.18
CA PRO A 185 2.85 26.11 -5.34
C PRO A 185 2.23 24.74 -4.97
N ASN A 186 2.82 24.03 -4.01
CA ASN A 186 2.31 22.74 -3.57
C ASN A 186 0.97 22.85 -2.83
N LYS A 187 0.85 23.84 -1.93
CA LYS A 187 -0.42 24.12 -1.26
C LYS A 187 -1.52 24.45 -2.27
N LYS A 188 -1.18 25.25 -3.31
CA LYS A 188 -2.09 25.56 -4.41
C LYS A 188 -2.51 24.31 -5.20
N ILE A 189 -1.58 23.41 -5.56
CA ILE A 189 -1.90 22.17 -6.28
C ILE A 189 -2.87 21.31 -5.46
N LEU A 190 -2.65 21.17 -4.15
CA LEU A 190 -3.54 20.44 -3.25
C LEU A 190 -4.94 21.03 -3.26
N THR A 191 -5.06 22.34 -3.00
CA THR A 191 -6.36 23.02 -2.92
C THR A 191 -7.11 23.03 -4.24
N ASP A 192 -6.40 23.28 -5.35
CA ASP A 192 -6.99 23.26 -6.70
C ASP A 192 -7.54 21.85 -7.07
N ASN A 193 -6.78 20.79 -6.75
CA ASN A 193 -7.22 19.42 -7.00
C ASN A 193 -8.41 19.03 -6.12
N CYS A 194 -8.40 19.40 -4.85
CA CYS A 194 -9.53 19.17 -3.95
C CYS A 194 -10.78 19.91 -4.46
N ALA A 195 -10.67 21.18 -4.86
CA ALA A 195 -11.76 21.94 -5.45
C ALA A 195 -12.28 21.32 -6.75
N LYS A 196 -11.38 20.92 -7.68
CA LYS A 196 -11.77 20.26 -8.94
C LYS A 196 -12.50 18.94 -8.72
N LEU A 197 -12.13 18.17 -7.71
CA LEU A 197 -12.72 16.87 -7.38
C LEU A 197 -13.89 16.97 -6.39
N GLY A 198 -14.18 18.17 -5.85
CA GLY A 198 -15.24 18.41 -4.88
C GLY A 198 -14.95 17.81 -3.51
N ILE A 199 -13.70 17.79 -3.08
CA ILE A 199 -13.25 17.25 -1.79
C ILE A 199 -13.15 18.40 -0.78
N ASP A 200 -13.95 18.37 0.31
CA ASP A 200 -13.88 19.34 1.41
C ASP A 200 -12.77 18.94 2.39
N VAL A 201 -11.51 19.32 2.09
CA VAL A 201 -10.34 18.94 2.87
C VAL A 201 -10.13 19.87 4.08
N LYS A 202 -9.90 19.28 5.26
CA LYS A 202 -9.42 19.97 6.45
C LYS A 202 -7.88 19.98 6.41
N ILE A 203 -7.29 21.17 6.21
CA ILE A 203 -5.84 21.33 6.16
C ILE A 203 -5.36 21.79 7.54
N GLU A 204 -4.60 20.93 8.20
CA GLU A 204 -4.05 21.16 9.54
C GLU A 204 -2.57 21.50 9.45
N GLU A 205 -2.19 22.66 9.97
CA GLU A 205 -0.79 23.09 10.00
C GLU A 205 0.02 22.31 11.02
N SER A 206 1.29 22.05 10.71
CA SER A 206 2.18 21.24 11.53
C SER A 206 3.63 21.68 11.34
N ASP A 207 4.39 21.68 12.42
CA ASP A 207 5.84 21.89 12.47
C ASP A 207 6.67 20.61 12.29
N VAL A 208 6.01 19.49 11.97
CA VAL A 208 6.63 18.15 11.86
C VAL A 208 7.89 18.15 10.99
N PHE A 209 7.92 18.93 9.91
CA PHE A 209 9.06 18.98 9.02
C PHE A 209 10.29 19.67 9.67
N GLU A 210 10.05 20.79 10.33
CA GLU A 210 11.10 21.54 11.02
C GLU A 210 11.68 20.74 12.20
N VAL A 211 10.79 20.12 12.98
CA VAL A 211 11.16 19.29 14.12
C VAL A 211 11.91 18.02 13.67
N ALA A 212 11.44 17.32 12.63
CA ALA A 212 12.10 16.13 12.13
C ALA A 212 13.54 16.40 11.63
N ASN A 213 13.75 17.55 10.95
CA ASN A 213 15.08 17.95 10.51
C ASN A 213 16.02 18.30 11.65
N LYS A 214 15.50 18.91 12.72
CA LYS A 214 16.31 19.23 13.92
C LYS A 214 16.67 18.00 14.73
N MET A 215 15.75 17.03 14.84
CA MET A 215 15.92 15.84 15.69
C MET A 215 16.72 14.72 15.02
N SER A 216 16.65 14.56 13.73
CA SER A 216 17.34 13.48 13.00
C SER A 216 17.88 13.99 11.66
N PRO A 217 18.99 14.75 11.68
CA PRO A 217 19.59 15.29 10.46
C PRO A 217 20.00 14.21 9.47
N ASP A 218 20.41 13.02 9.96
CA ASP A 218 20.89 11.90 9.16
C ASP A 218 19.75 11.09 8.51
N GLN A 219 18.57 11.04 9.15
CA GLN A 219 17.41 10.29 8.66
C GLN A 219 16.10 11.09 8.77
N PRO A 220 16.05 12.32 8.23
CA PRO A 220 14.89 13.21 8.41
C PRO A 220 13.60 12.63 7.80
N CYS A 221 13.71 11.84 6.73
CA CYS A 221 12.56 11.20 6.09
C CYS A 221 11.88 10.14 6.97
N PHE A 222 12.66 9.37 7.71
CA PHE A 222 12.12 8.35 8.64
C PHE A 222 11.38 9.01 9.79
N MET A 223 12.02 9.99 10.43
CA MET A 223 11.44 10.74 11.55
C MET A 223 10.18 11.51 11.10
N CYS A 224 10.23 12.18 9.96
CA CYS A 224 9.08 12.86 9.38
C CYS A 224 7.91 11.91 9.14
N ALA A 225 8.15 10.70 8.60
CA ALA A 225 7.10 9.72 8.37
C ALA A 225 6.45 9.23 9.68
N LYS A 226 7.26 9.04 10.74
CA LYS A 226 6.78 8.63 12.08
C LYS A 226 5.93 9.74 12.71
N MET A 227 6.43 10.97 12.73
CA MET A 227 5.74 12.13 13.30
C MET A 227 4.45 12.47 12.53
N ARG A 228 4.46 12.41 11.20
CA ARG A 228 3.28 12.56 10.35
C ARG A 228 2.17 11.61 10.77
N ARG A 229 2.51 10.35 11.00
CA ARG A 229 1.53 9.34 11.40
C ARG A 229 0.91 9.68 12.74
N GLY A 230 1.73 10.02 13.75
CA GLY A 230 1.26 10.45 15.07
C GLY A 230 0.34 11.67 14.99
N PHE A 231 0.70 12.67 14.17
CA PHE A 231 -0.13 13.84 13.94
C PHE A 231 -1.50 13.50 13.36
N LEU A 232 -1.51 12.67 12.29
CA LEU A 232 -2.75 12.25 11.65
C LEU A 232 -3.63 11.43 12.59
N TYR A 233 -3.07 10.57 13.43
CA TYR A 233 -3.81 9.82 14.44
C TYR A 233 -4.49 10.76 15.44
N ARG A 234 -3.74 11.71 15.98
CA ARG A 234 -4.29 12.70 16.91
C ARG A 234 -5.43 13.49 16.29
N LYS A 235 -5.22 14.05 15.09
CA LYS A 235 -6.25 14.81 14.39
C LYS A 235 -7.47 13.98 14.03
N ALA A 236 -7.31 12.74 13.60
CA ALA A 236 -8.43 11.83 13.38
C ALA A 236 -9.27 11.64 14.63
N LYS A 237 -8.64 11.47 15.80
CA LYS A 237 -9.34 11.39 17.09
C LYS A 237 -10.04 12.68 17.46
N GLU A 238 -9.39 13.84 17.28
CA GLU A 238 -9.99 15.18 17.53
C GLU A 238 -11.27 15.38 16.69
N TYR A 239 -11.30 14.86 15.46
CA TYR A 239 -12.49 14.85 14.61
C TYR A 239 -13.49 13.73 14.92
N GLY A 240 -13.25 12.94 15.97
CA GLY A 240 -14.12 11.85 16.39
C GLY A 240 -14.10 10.64 15.45
N CYS A 241 -13.04 10.47 14.65
CA CYS A 241 -12.89 9.32 13.76
C CYS A 241 -12.38 8.10 14.53
N ASN A 242 -12.87 6.92 14.14
CA ASN A 242 -12.40 5.63 14.64
C ASN A 242 -11.58 4.85 13.62
N LYS A 243 -11.51 5.32 12.38
CA LYS A 243 -10.66 4.77 11.31
C LYS A 243 -9.79 5.88 10.71
N LEU A 244 -8.53 5.52 10.34
CA LEU A 244 -7.65 6.38 9.55
C LEU A 244 -7.22 5.64 8.29
N ALA A 245 -7.65 6.12 7.13
CA ALA A 245 -7.33 5.52 5.84
C ALA A 245 -6.06 6.15 5.22
N LEU A 246 -5.11 5.29 4.81
CA LEU A 246 -3.89 5.68 4.13
C LEU A 246 -3.86 5.09 2.72
N GLY A 247 -3.43 5.90 1.73
CA GLY A 247 -3.42 5.56 0.31
C GLY A 247 -2.25 4.64 -0.13
N HIS A 248 -1.88 3.65 0.70
CA HIS A 248 -0.92 2.65 0.30
C HIS A 248 -1.57 1.64 -0.65
N HIS A 249 -0.87 1.31 -1.72
CA HIS A 249 -1.37 0.47 -2.81
C HIS A 249 -0.58 -0.85 -2.93
N PHE A 250 -0.94 -1.72 -3.88
CA PHE A 250 -0.37 -3.04 -4.08
C PHE A 250 1.17 -3.01 -4.17
N ASP A 251 1.71 -2.09 -4.96
CA ASP A 251 3.15 -2.00 -5.20
C ASP A 251 3.90 -1.60 -3.90
N ASP A 252 3.30 -0.76 -3.02
CA ASP A 252 3.87 -0.46 -1.69
C ASP A 252 3.96 -1.70 -0.81
N VAL A 253 2.96 -2.60 -0.86
CA VAL A 253 2.96 -3.86 -0.11
C VAL A 253 4.11 -4.75 -0.58
N VAL A 254 4.25 -4.93 -1.90
CA VAL A 254 5.32 -5.73 -2.52
C VAL A 254 6.70 -5.16 -2.18
N GLU A 255 6.90 -3.84 -2.36
CA GLU A 255 8.13 -3.15 -2.01
C GLU A 255 8.49 -3.33 -0.53
N THR A 256 7.51 -3.17 0.37
CA THR A 256 7.72 -3.31 1.82
C THR A 256 8.09 -4.74 2.21
N THR A 257 7.47 -5.73 1.58
CA THR A 257 7.80 -7.15 1.81
C THR A 257 9.26 -7.42 1.46
N LEU A 258 9.72 -6.99 0.28
CA LEU A 258 11.10 -7.19 -0.15
C LEU A 258 12.11 -6.36 0.67
N ILE A 259 11.76 -5.14 1.08
CA ILE A 259 12.59 -4.35 2.00
C ILE A 259 12.80 -5.10 3.31
N ASN A 260 11.77 -5.68 3.89
CA ASN A 260 11.88 -6.43 5.13
C ASN A 260 12.74 -7.69 4.96
N ILE A 261 12.61 -8.41 3.83
CA ILE A 261 13.44 -9.59 3.54
C ILE A 261 14.91 -9.21 3.37
N PHE A 262 15.21 -8.23 2.53
CA PHE A 262 16.59 -7.93 2.12
C PHE A 262 17.38 -7.08 3.13
N TYR A 263 16.72 -6.20 3.87
CA TYR A 263 17.38 -5.22 4.74
C TYR A 263 17.10 -5.44 6.22
N ALA A 264 15.96 -6.04 6.59
CA ALA A 264 15.64 -6.31 7.99
C ALA A 264 15.77 -7.81 8.36
N GLY A 265 16.04 -8.69 7.39
CA GLY A 265 16.15 -10.14 7.63
C GLY A 265 14.89 -10.76 8.22
N CYS A 266 13.72 -10.20 7.95
CA CYS A 266 12.47 -10.73 8.47
C CYS A 266 11.40 -10.78 7.37
N TYR A 267 10.54 -11.81 7.45
CA TYR A 267 9.36 -11.90 6.61
C TYR A 267 8.21 -11.12 7.26
N LYS A 268 8.01 -9.90 6.79
CA LYS A 268 6.94 -9.01 7.26
C LYS A 268 6.42 -8.17 6.10
N THR A 269 5.11 -8.00 6.02
CA THR A 269 4.48 -7.17 4.99
C THR A 269 3.72 -5.98 5.57
N MET A 270 3.18 -5.15 4.70
CA MET A 270 2.29 -4.06 5.08
C MET A 270 0.85 -4.58 5.19
N VAL A 271 0.39 -4.84 6.41
CA VAL A 271 -0.95 -5.37 6.63
C VAL A 271 -2.05 -4.32 6.39
N PRO A 272 -3.23 -4.73 5.91
CA PRO A 272 -4.31 -3.82 5.51
C PRO A 272 -5.04 -3.15 6.68
N LYS A 273 -4.99 -3.72 7.88
CA LYS A 273 -5.68 -3.21 9.09
C LYS A 273 -4.75 -3.32 10.30
N VAL A 274 -4.61 -2.23 11.07
CA VAL A 274 -3.77 -2.18 12.28
C VAL A 274 -4.46 -1.34 13.35
N ASN A 275 -4.65 -1.88 14.53
CA ASN A 275 -5.09 -1.07 15.67
C ASN A 275 -3.94 -0.18 16.15
N SER A 276 -4.27 1.03 16.53
CA SER A 276 -3.26 1.95 17.05
C SER A 276 -2.96 1.61 18.51
N GLU A 277 -1.70 1.39 18.83
CA GLU A 277 -1.24 1.13 20.21
C GLU A 277 -1.36 2.38 21.09
N ASN A 278 -1.12 3.58 20.53
CA ASN A 278 -1.07 4.84 21.25
C ASN A 278 -2.40 5.63 21.21
N PHE A 279 -3.37 5.23 20.41
CA PHE A 279 -4.67 5.90 20.25
C PHE A 279 -5.79 4.87 20.32
N GLU A 280 -6.23 4.57 21.53
CA GLU A 280 -7.29 3.60 21.77
C GLU A 280 -8.53 3.87 20.93
N GLY A 281 -9.13 2.83 20.38
CA GLY A 281 -10.30 2.88 19.51
C GLY A 281 -10.05 3.51 18.14
N LEU A 282 -8.79 3.69 17.71
CA LEU A 282 -8.46 4.13 16.36
C LEU A 282 -7.76 3.00 15.59
N THR A 283 -8.31 2.67 14.42
CA THR A 283 -7.75 1.66 13.53
C THR A 283 -7.23 2.31 12.25
N LEU A 284 -5.97 2.02 11.89
CA LEU A 284 -5.40 2.38 10.58
C LEU A 284 -5.81 1.36 9.54
N ILE A 285 -6.29 1.82 8.38
CA ILE A 285 -6.70 0.98 7.26
C ILE A 285 -6.01 1.36 5.96
N ARG A 286 -5.78 0.35 5.07
CA ARG A 286 -5.15 0.51 3.75
C ARG A 286 -6.01 -0.17 2.68
N PRO A 287 -7.06 0.51 2.21
CA PRO A 287 -8.05 -0.13 1.32
C PRO A 287 -7.59 -0.29 -0.13
N MET A 288 -6.42 0.26 -0.52
CA MET A 288 -5.92 0.20 -1.88
C MET A 288 -4.90 -0.92 -2.11
N VAL A 289 -4.73 -1.86 -1.17
CA VAL A 289 -3.70 -2.93 -1.24
C VAL A 289 -3.80 -3.85 -2.45
N TYR A 290 -4.93 -3.89 -3.16
CA TYR A 290 -5.11 -4.65 -4.40
C TYR A 290 -4.97 -3.80 -5.67
N ILE A 291 -4.87 -2.46 -5.54
CA ILE A 291 -4.81 -1.53 -6.67
C ILE A 291 -3.36 -1.32 -7.08
N ARG A 292 -3.07 -1.40 -8.40
CA ARG A 292 -1.74 -1.18 -8.98
C ARG A 292 -1.46 0.31 -9.14
N GLU A 293 -0.20 0.72 -8.91
CA GLU A 293 0.24 2.11 -9.11
C GLU A 293 0.02 2.56 -10.56
N GLU A 294 0.21 1.69 -11.54
CA GLU A 294 0.00 1.98 -12.96
C GLU A 294 -1.46 2.37 -13.29
N ASP A 295 -2.44 1.69 -12.66
CA ASP A 295 -3.86 1.99 -12.84
C ASP A 295 -4.23 3.36 -12.22
N ILE A 296 -3.62 3.68 -11.06
CA ILE A 296 -3.76 5.00 -10.42
C ILE A 296 -3.19 6.11 -11.32
N ARG A 297 -1.99 5.91 -11.86
CA ARG A 297 -1.37 6.86 -12.78
C ARG A 297 -2.20 7.06 -14.05
N SER A 298 -2.81 5.99 -14.54
CA SER A 298 -3.62 6.04 -15.77
C SER A 298 -4.88 6.88 -15.59
N ILE A 299 -5.66 6.68 -14.52
CA ILE A 299 -6.87 7.49 -14.29
C ILE A 299 -6.54 8.97 -14.03
N MET A 300 -5.44 9.27 -13.32
CA MET A 300 -5.00 10.66 -13.11
C MET A 300 -4.66 11.35 -14.43
N ARG A 301 -3.88 10.68 -15.29
CA ARG A 301 -3.50 11.18 -16.62
C ARG A 301 -4.74 11.40 -17.50
N ASP A 302 -5.63 10.42 -17.57
CA ASP A 302 -6.80 10.46 -18.45
C ASP A 302 -7.81 11.56 -18.05
N ASN A 303 -7.76 11.98 -16.78
CA ASN A 303 -8.57 13.10 -16.27
C ASN A 303 -7.79 14.41 -16.10
N ASN A 304 -6.56 14.51 -16.62
CA ASN A 304 -5.70 15.71 -16.57
C ASN A 304 -5.49 16.24 -15.12
N ILE A 305 -5.33 15.34 -14.14
CA ILE A 305 -5.07 15.70 -12.76
C ILE A 305 -3.55 15.69 -12.50
N THR A 306 -2.98 16.88 -12.31
CA THR A 306 -1.58 17.06 -11.92
C THR A 306 -1.46 16.94 -10.42
N CYS A 307 -0.82 15.89 -9.93
CA CYS A 307 -0.67 15.65 -8.51
C CYS A 307 0.60 16.30 -7.95
N MET A 308 0.59 16.60 -6.65
CA MET A 308 1.80 17.00 -5.95
C MET A 308 2.88 15.92 -6.08
N THR A 309 4.07 16.32 -6.44
CA THR A 309 5.29 15.57 -6.16
C THR A 309 5.70 15.83 -4.72
N CYS A 310 6.57 14.98 -4.15
CA CYS A 310 6.98 15.12 -2.75
C CYS A 310 7.42 16.57 -2.44
N GLY A 311 6.62 17.27 -1.65
CA GLY A 311 6.74 18.73 -1.44
C GLY A 311 7.84 19.16 -0.49
N CYS A 312 8.68 18.26 -0.06
CA CYS A 312 9.74 18.47 0.91
C CYS A 312 11.06 18.72 0.19
N ALA A 313 11.80 19.74 0.62
CA ALA A 313 13.13 20.09 0.07
C ALA A 313 14.14 18.93 0.17
N VAL A 314 13.99 18.05 1.17
CA VAL A 314 14.83 16.86 1.35
C VAL A 314 14.52 15.78 0.31
N ALA A 315 13.29 15.64 -0.13
CA ALA A 315 12.93 14.70 -1.20
C ALA A 315 13.46 15.14 -2.57
N SER A 316 13.73 16.43 -2.76
CA SER A 316 14.38 16.96 -3.96
C SER A 316 15.89 16.68 -3.99
N ASN A 317 16.52 16.53 -2.82
CA ASN A 317 17.90 16.10 -2.70
C ASN A 317 17.93 14.57 -2.87
N LYS A 318 18.35 14.11 -4.03
CA LYS A 318 18.44 12.74 -4.57
C LYS A 318 19.24 11.75 -3.70
N LEU A 319 18.95 11.67 -2.40
CA LEU A 319 19.57 10.69 -1.52
C LEU A 319 19.14 9.27 -1.94
N PRO A 320 20.05 8.29 -1.91
CA PRO A 320 19.75 6.90 -2.18
C PRO A 320 18.63 6.43 -1.26
N SER A 321 17.52 5.95 -1.82
CA SER A 321 16.40 5.43 -1.06
C SER A 321 16.31 3.94 -1.26
N THR A 322 16.38 3.14 -0.16
CA THR A 322 16.17 1.68 -0.16
C THR A 322 14.92 1.29 -0.96
N ARG A 323 13.84 2.06 -0.83
CA ARG A 323 12.61 1.82 -1.59
C ARG A 323 12.81 1.99 -3.10
N ARG A 324 13.62 2.98 -3.53
CA ARG A 324 13.91 3.17 -4.96
C ARG A 324 14.73 2.00 -5.51
N ASN A 325 15.71 1.53 -4.77
CA ASN A 325 16.53 0.38 -5.17
C ASN A 325 15.67 -0.89 -5.30
N VAL A 326 14.78 -1.15 -4.33
CA VAL A 326 13.87 -2.31 -4.39
C VAL A 326 12.88 -2.16 -5.55
N LYS A 327 12.36 -0.98 -5.81
CA LYS A 327 11.48 -0.72 -6.97
C LYS A 327 12.20 -0.99 -8.30
N GLN A 328 13.46 -0.60 -8.42
CA GLN A 328 14.28 -0.88 -9.59
C GLN A 328 14.54 -2.39 -9.73
N LEU A 329 14.87 -3.07 -8.63
CA LEU A 329 15.06 -4.53 -8.62
C LEU A 329 13.79 -5.28 -9.05
N ILE A 330 12.61 -4.88 -8.56
CA ILE A 330 11.32 -5.49 -8.98
C ILE A 330 11.14 -5.35 -10.49
N LYS A 331 11.45 -4.17 -11.03
CA LYS A 331 11.37 -3.92 -12.47
C LYS A 331 12.30 -4.85 -13.25
N GLU A 332 13.55 -4.96 -12.84
CA GLU A 332 14.55 -5.85 -13.45
C GLU A 332 14.15 -7.32 -13.39
N LEU A 333 13.64 -7.78 -12.24
CA LEU A 333 13.14 -9.15 -12.06
C LEU A 333 11.96 -9.45 -12.97
N LYS A 334 11.08 -8.48 -13.17
CA LYS A 334 9.93 -8.60 -14.08
C LYS A 334 10.37 -8.67 -15.55
N GLU A 335 11.26 -7.75 -15.96
CA GLU A 335 11.69 -7.61 -17.36
C GLU A 335 12.61 -8.76 -17.80
N ASN A 336 13.58 -9.16 -16.96
CA ASN A 336 14.59 -10.12 -17.33
C ASN A 336 14.23 -11.57 -17.00
N TYR A 337 13.39 -11.81 -15.97
CA TYR A 337 13.08 -13.15 -15.47
C TYR A 337 11.59 -13.48 -15.47
N GLY A 338 10.72 -12.57 -15.91
CA GLY A 338 9.28 -12.79 -15.98
C GLY A 338 8.61 -12.97 -14.60
N ILE A 339 9.25 -12.53 -13.52
CA ILE A 339 8.70 -12.68 -12.15
C ILE A 339 7.44 -11.84 -11.99
N LYS A 340 6.39 -12.47 -11.48
CA LYS A 340 5.11 -11.79 -11.23
C LYS A 340 5.10 -11.21 -9.80
N GLU A 341 4.90 -9.91 -9.66
CA GLU A 341 4.81 -9.22 -8.35
C GLU A 341 3.68 -9.80 -7.49
N GLN A 342 2.64 -10.37 -8.12
CA GLN A 342 1.55 -11.08 -7.43
C GLN A 342 2.04 -12.26 -6.59
N ASN A 343 3.11 -12.94 -7.00
CA ASN A 343 3.67 -14.05 -6.23
C ASN A 343 4.31 -13.55 -4.93
N ILE A 344 4.96 -12.36 -4.95
CA ILE A 344 5.50 -11.73 -3.75
C ILE A 344 4.35 -11.33 -2.80
N PHE A 345 3.26 -10.78 -3.33
CA PHE A 345 2.08 -10.47 -2.54
C PHE A 345 1.42 -11.73 -1.94
N ARG A 346 1.23 -12.77 -2.77
CA ARG A 346 0.64 -14.05 -2.36
C ARG A 346 1.46 -14.77 -1.29
N SER A 347 2.78 -14.65 -1.31
CA SER A 347 3.63 -15.26 -0.29
C SER A 347 3.29 -14.81 1.13
N ALA A 348 2.78 -13.58 1.29
CA ALA A 348 2.31 -13.08 2.59
C ALA A 348 0.94 -13.64 3.02
N VAL A 349 0.17 -14.19 2.10
CA VAL A 349 -1.13 -14.83 2.38
C VAL A 349 -0.98 -16.34 2.55
N ASN A 350 0.07 -16.93 1.95
CA ASN A 350 0.29 -18.38 1.90
C ASN A 350 1.62 -18.76 2.55
N VAL A 351 1.75 -18.45 3.85
CA VAL A 351 2.94 -18.81 4.64
C VAL A 351 2.81 -20.23 5.15
N ASN A 352 3.70 -21.13 4.72
CA ASN A 352 3.76 -22.50 5.24
C ASN A 352 4.65 -22.54 6.50
N LEU A 353 4.04 -22.59 7.67
CA LEU A 353 4.77 -22.60 8.95
C LEU A 353 5.61 -23.85 9.16
N ASN A 354 5.34 -24.97 8.47
CA ASN A 354 6.19 -26.16 8.52
C ASN A 354 7.45 -26.05 7.67
N GLY A 355 7.51 -25.06 6.79
CA GLY A 355 8.63 -24.81 5.89
C GLY A 355 9.57 -23.66 6.32
N ILE A 356 9.53 -23.22 7.58
CA ILE A 356 10.36 -22.16 8.12
C ILE A 356 11.13 -22.58 9.37
N TYR A 357 12.23 -21.92 9.66
CA TYR A 357 13.05 -22.23 10.85
C TYR A 357 12.49 -21.66 12.15
N GLY A 358 11.52 -20.75 12.09
CA GLY A 358 10.87 -20.16 13.24
C GLY A 358 9.99 -18.98 12.85
N TYR A 359 9.12 -18.60 13.76
CA TYR A 359 8.31 -17.41 13.63
C TYR A 359 8.07 -16.76 15.01
N LYS A 360 7.64 -15.53 15.01
CA LYS A 360 7.22 -14.82 16.22
C LYS A 360 5.89 -14.12 15.97
N ASP A 361 5.06 -14.07 16.98
CA ASP A 361 3.91 -13.19 17.09
C ASP A 361 4.13 -12.14 18.20
N ASP A 362 3.08 -11.45 18.60
CA ASP A 362 3.15 -10.41 19.64
C ASP A 362 3.36 -10.98 21.06
N GLN A 363 3.17 -12.27 21.27
CA GLN A 363 3.23 -12.95 22.57
C GLN A 363 4.45 -13.87 22.70
N GLU A 364 4.76 -14.63 21.67
CA GLU A 364 5.71 -15.72 21.75
C GLU A 364 6.64 -15.78 20.51
N ARG A 365 7.78 -16.44 20.69
CA ARG A 365 8.69 -16.81 19.62
C ARG A 365 8.78 -18.34 19.56
N PHE A 366 8.64 -18.87 18.36
CA PHE A 366 8.73 -20.31 18.08
C PHE A 366 9.95 -20.61 17.23
N ASP A 367 10.78 -21.56 17.68
CA ASP A 367 11.90 -22.08 16.90
C ASP A 367 11.50 -23.35 16.12
N TYR A 368 12.45 -23.88 15.34
CA TYR A 368 12.23 -25.08 14.54
C TYR A 368 11.81 -26.31 15.39
N ASN A 369 12.40 -26.49 16.59
CA ASN A 369 12.09 -27.62 17.43
C ASN A 369 10.65 -27.56 17.97
N ASP A 370 10.14 -26.36 18.25
CA ASP A 370 8.76 -26.16 18.67
C ASP A 370 7.79 -26.52 17.55
N ILE A 371 8.10 -26.08 16.32
CA ILE A 371 7.29 -26.38 15.12
C ILE A 371 7.31 -27.90 14.86
N TYR A 372 8.50 -28.53 14.89
CA TYR A 372 8.66 -29.95 14.64
C TYR A 372 7.92 -30.84 15.67
N LYS A 373 7.93 -30.45 16.94
CA LYS A 373 7.18 -31.17 17.99
C LYS A 373 5.66 -31.04 17.79
N ARG A 374 5.16 -29.90 17.32
CA ARG A 374 3.74 -29.72 17.01
C ARG A 374 3.29 -30.62 15.87
N GLY A 375 4.08 -30.75 14.80
CA GLY A 375 3.77 -31.65 13.66
C GLY A 375 3.74 -33.13 14.01
N LYS A 376 4.41 -33.56 15.06
CA LYS A 376 4.38 -34.96 15.54
C LYS A 376 3.17 -35.31 16.41
N ARG A 377 2.33 -34.34 16.79
CA ARG A 377 1.12 -34.54 17.58
C ARG A 377 -0.15 -34.73 16.72
N GLN A 378 -0.02 -34.71 15.41
CA GLN A 378 -1.01 -35.10 14.43
C GLN A 378 -0.70 -36.48 13.84
#